data_012107e26f86e9d08bef64e9ab586e6a
#
_entry.id   012107e26f86e9d08bef64e9ab586e6a
#
_cell.length_a   1.000
_cell.length_b   1.000
_cell.length_c   1.000
_cell.angle_alpha   90.00
_cell.angle_beta   90.00
_cell.angle_gamma   90.00
#
_symmetry.space_group_name_H-M   'P 1'
#
loop_
_entity.id
_entity.type
_entity.pdbx_description
1 polymer ?
#
loop_
_entity_poly.entity_id
_entity_poly.type
_entity_poly.pdbx_seq_one_letter_code
_entity_poly.pdbx_strand_id
1 'polypeptide(L)'
;LYLEGICDVKISGGSYGRIEIYETDLQSALVRPKVTYADFSALLTNGSGFQKSDGSWLSKNDVTNSPEYMNRKSKYIEDVTAVDAPVQDAAVYARISGTEYKESVNVQYKARTGREFSLMPDIHFRSDVTPSASCQWYQVNSDGSMTEIEDASDMALHLSPTIPVGTYTYAAEITCGGYICYSDPYTVTVTPRELELTVDEDFISKVYDGTADVPDIKPIFIAAGGGDLPDADEITCLIGDSWYFNSPAPETPNPDFSDEKGVSFLCTLTNPNYSFAGGETEKRFFCGQAPY
;
A
#
# COMPACT_ATOMS: atom_id res chain seq x y z
N LEU A 1 -23.59 25.35 -17.50
CA LEU A 1 -22.31 25.46 -16.84
C LEU A 1 -21.24 24.96 -17.80
N TYR A 2 -20.28 25.81 -18.12
CA TYR A 2 -19.11 25.46 -18.95
C TYR A 2 -17.90 25.36 -18.05
N LEU A 3 -17.25 24.21 -18.05
CA LEU A 3 -16.04 23.94 -17.27
C LEU A 3 -14.91 23.61 -18.21
N GLU A 4 -13.84 24.37 -18.17
CA GLU A 4 -12.64 24.19 -18.99
C GLU A 4 -11.41 24.07 -18.10
N GLY A 5 -10.65 23.00 -18.27
CA GLY A 5 -9.47 22.71 -17.44
C GLY A 5 -9.79 22.07 -16.09
N ILE A 6 -8.79 22.02 -15.20
CA ILE A 6 -8.97 21.58 -13.82
C ILE A 6 -9.59 22.73 -13.04
N CYS A 7 -10.86 22.60 -12.68
CA CYS A 7 -11.58 23.61 -11.93
C CYS A 7 -12.16 23.01 -10.67
N ASP A 8 -11.96 23.66 -9.53
CA ASP A 8 -12.77 23.39 -8.34
C ASP A 8 -14.14 24.03 -8.50
N VAL A 9 -15.17 23.23 -8.60
CA VAL A 9 -16.54 23.71 -8.80
C VAL A 9 -17.34 23.51 -7.54
N LYS A 10 -17.74 24.60 -6.93
CA LYS A 10 -18.72 24.59 -5.85
C LYS A 10 -20.12 24.83 -6.43
N ILE A 11 -21.00 23.85 -6.32
CA ILE A 11 -22.40 23.95 -6.71
C ILE A 11 -23.26 23.93 -5.45
N SER A 12 -24.00 24.98 -5.22
CA SER A 12 -24.83 25.19 -4.02
C SER A 12 -26.31 25.20 -4.31
N GLY A 13 -26.79 24.34 -5.20
CA GLY A 13 -28.19 24.25 -5.62
C GLY A 13 -28.42 24.85 -7.01
N GLY A 14 -29.61 24.59 -7.56
CA GLY A 14 -30.05 25.05 -8.87
C GLY A 14 -30.50 23.92 -9.78
N SER A 15 -31.34 24.25 -10.75
CA SER A 15 -31.79 23.32 -11.79
C SER A 15 -31.15 23.70 -13.12
N TYR A 16 -30.63 22.73 -13.81
CA TYR A 16 -29.89 22.91 -15.06
C TYR A 16 -30.54 22.07 -16.15
N GLY A 17 -30.99 22.70 -17.21
CA GLY A 17 -31.49 21.98 -18.38
C GLY A 17 -30.39 21.20 -19.09
N ARG A 18 -29.15 21.64 -18.95
CA ARG A 18 -28.00 20.96 -19.55
C ARG A 18 -26.69 21.39 -18.89
N ILE A 19 -25.85 20.40 -18.57
CA ILE A 19 -24.45 20.61 -18.21
C ILE A 19 -23.60 19.99 -19.31
N GLU A 20 -22.63 20.73 -19.83
CA GLU A 20 -21.71 20.28 -20.86
C GLU A 20 -20.29 20.27 -20.28
N ILE A 21 -19.62 19.12 -20.35
CA ILE A 21 -18.27 18.92 -19.87
C ILE A 21 -17.35 18.79 -21.08
N TYR A 22 -16.43 19.75 -21.20
CA TYR A 22 -15.40 19.75 -22.22
C TYR A 22 -14.08 19.29 -21.64
N GLU A 23 -13.36 18.55 -22.43
CA GLU A 23 -11.98 18.22 -22.12
C GLU A 23 -11.04 18.97 -23.08
N THR A 24 -10.07 19.67 -22.52
CA THR A 24 -9.17 20.58 -23.23
C THR A 24 -7.77 20.01 -23.43
N ASP A 25 -7.59 18.73 -23.60
CA ASP A 25 -6.28 18.27 -24.07
C ASP A 25 -6.12 18.48 -25.57
N LEU A 26 -5.63 19.66 -25.91
CA LEU A 26 -5.42 20.12 -27.29
C LEU A 26 -4.18 19.49 -27.95
N GLN A 27 -3.39 18.67 -27.27
CA GLN A 27 -2.11 18.22 -27.79
C GLN A 27 -2.12 16.87 -28.50
N SER A 28 -3.15 16.08 -28.36
CA SER A 28 -3.21 14.82 -29.10
C SER A 28 -4.55 14.60 -29.78
N ALA A 29 -4.60 14.84 -31.06
CA ALA A 29 -5.75 14.53 -31.92
C ALA A 29 -6.09 13.01 -31.95
N LEU A 30 -5.33 12.17 -31.26
CA LEU A 30 -5.39 10.71 -31.29
C LEU A 30 -5.78 10.08 -29.94
N VAL A 31 -5.66 10.79 -28.83
CA VAL A 31 -6.08 10.28 -27.50
C VAL A 31 -7.38 10.97 -27.13
N ARG A 32 -8.46 10.23 -27.21
CA ARG A 32 -9.78 10.73 -26.78
C ARG A 32 -9.82 10.75 -25.26
N PRO A 33 -10.04 11.88 -24.66
CA PRO A 33 -10.13 12.00 -23.23
C PRO A 33 -11.32 11.18 -22.70
N LYS A 34 -11.08 10.45 -21.64
CA LYS A 34 -12.06 9.62 -20.99
C LYS A 34 -12.47 10.31 -19.68
N VAL A 35 -13.50 11.12 -19.72
CA VAL A 35 -14.08 11.67 -18.49
C VAL A 35 -14.69 10.52 -17.72
N THR A 36 -14.11 10.19 -16.57
CA THR A 36 -14.65 9.19 -15.66
C THR A 36 -15.62 9.83 -14.68
N TYR A 37 -16.44 9.02 -14.06
CA TYR A 37 -17.30 9.53 -12.97
C TYR A 37 -16.46 10.05 -11.80
N ALA A 38 -15.31 9.42 -11.53
CA ALA A 38 -14.37 9.89 -10.52
C ALA A 38 -13.84 11.29 -10.84
N ASP A 39 -13.45 11.55 -12.11
CA ASP A 39 -13.04 12.88 -12.56
C ASP A 39 -14.16 13.90 -12.38
N PHE A 40 -15.39 13.51 -12.72
CA PHE A 40 -16.55 14.37 -12.55
C PHE A 40 -16.89 14.61 -11.07
N SER A 41 -16.81 13.58 -10.24
CA SER A 41 -17.04 13.70 -8.79
C SER A 41 -15.99 14.58 -8.12
N ALA A 42 -14.73 14.53 -8.55
CA ALA A 42 -13.65 15.36 -8.06
C ALA A 42 -13.85 16.86 -8.38
N LEU A 43 -14.64 17.17 -9.39
CA LEU A 43 -15.03 18.56 -9.72
C LEU A 43 -16.15 19.11 -8.82
N LEU A 44 -16.85 18.24 -8.09
CA LEU A 44 -17.92 18.61 -7.19
C LEU A 44 -17.39 18.71 -5.76
N THR A 45 -17.16 19.92 -5.30
CA THR A 45 -16.70 20.16 -3.93
C THR A 45 -17.89 20.34 -2.96
N ASN A 46 -17.68 20.00 -1.67
CA ASN A 46 -18.58 20.24 -0.55
C ASN A 46 -19.92 19.46 -0.56
N GLY A 47 -19.89 18.17 -0.84
CA GLY A 47 -21.02 17.29 -0.61
C GLY A 47 -22.25 17.63 -1.44
N SER A 48 -22.08 18.23 -2.63
CA SER A 48 -23.15 18.45 -3.60
C SER A 48 -23.14 17.35 -4.64
N GLY A 49 -24.31 17.01 -5.17
CA GLY A 49 -24.50 16.07 -6.26
C GLY A 49 -25.59 16.52 -7.21
N PHE A 50 -25.80 15.76 -8.29
CA PHE A 50 -26.87 16.03 -9.23
C PHE A 50 -27.90 14.92 -9.20
N GLN A 51 -29.17 15.32 -9.10
CA GLN A 51 -30.33 14.44 -9.32
C GLN A 51 -30.94 14.69 -10.69
N LYS A 52 -31.32 13.59 -11.35
CA LYS A 52 -32.12 13.63 -12.58
C LYS A 52 -33.56 13.96 -12.25
N SER A 53 -34.38 14.26 -13.27
CA SER A 53 -35.81 14.59 -13.12
C SER A 53 -36.65 13.51 -12.44
N ASP A 54 -36.20 12.25 -12.49
CA ASP A 54 -36.80 11.10 -11.82
C ASP A 54 -36.40 10.95 -10.34
N GLY A 55 -35.56 11.85 -9.83
CA GLY A 55 -35.03 11.82 -8.46
C GLY A 55 -33.84 10.86 -8.24
N SER A 56 -33.43 10.14 -9.25
CA SER A 56 -32.20 9.31 -9.16
C SER A 56 -30.94 10.18 -9.25
N TRP A 57 -29.86 9.74 -8.60
CA TRP A 57 -28.60 10.43 -8.69
C TRP A 57 -27.93 10.17 -10.04
N LEU A 58 -27.19 11.16 -10.52
CA LEU A 58 -26.36 11.02 -11.68
C LEU A 58 -25.31 9.94 -11.41
N SER A 59 -25.28 8.90 -12.25
CA SER A 59 -24.40 7.75 -12.06
C SER A 59 -23.16 7.81 -12.96
N LYS A 60 -22.18 6.97 -12.62
CA LYS A 60 -21.00 6.73 -13.46
C LYS A 60 -21.39 6.37 -14.91
N ASN A 61 -22.43 5.54 -15.07
CA ASN A 61 -22.90 5.12 -16.39
C ASN A 61 -23.51 6.29 -17.20
N ASP A 62 -24.21 7.19 -16.54
CA ASP A 62 -24.73 8.40 -17.21
C ASP A 62 -23.59 9.26 -17.76
N VAL A 63 -22.45 9.30 -17.04
CA VAL A 63 -21.29 10.09 -17.47
C VAL A 63 -20.42 9.35 -18.49
N THR A 64 -20.19 8.04 -18.35
CA THR A 64 -19.19 7.32 -19.16
C THR A 64 -19.74 6.71 -20.45
N ASN A 65 -21.01 6.41 -20.54
CA ASN A 65 -21.61 5.62 -21.63
C ASN A 65 -22.44 6.40 -22.66
N SER A 66 -22.33 7.73 -22.70
CA SER A 66 -23.06 8.50 -23.72
C SER A 66 -22.46 8.31 -25.12
N PRO A 67 -23.27 7.90 -26.12
CA PRO A 67 -22.80 7.67 -27.49
C PRO A 67 -22.28 8.93 -28.19
N GLU A 68 -22.73 10.10 -27.76
CA GLU A 68 -22.39 11.39 -28.36
C GLU A 68 -20.97 11.85 -28.04
N TYR A 69 -20.38 11.30 -27.00
CA TYR A 69 -19.00 11.52 -26.63
C TYR A 69 -17.99 11.23 -27.74
N MET A 70 -18.34 10.32 -28.62
CA MET A 70 -17.46 9.87 -29.71
C MET A 70 -17.16 10.94 -30.75
N ASN A 71 -18.03 11.93 -30.89
CA ASN A 71 -17.96 12.87 -32.02
C ASN A 71 -17.61 14.31 -31.66
N ARG A 72 -17.72 14.75 -30.41
CA ARG A 72 -17.64 16.17 -30.04
C ARG A 72 -16.69 16.53 -28.90
N LYS A 73 -15.96 15.61 -28.31
CA LYS A 73 -15.10 15.87 -27.16
C LYS A 73 -15.81 16.46 -25.94
N SER A 74 -17.14 16.43 -25.91
CA SER A 74 -17.93 16.90 -24.80
C SER A 74 -19.00 15.90 -24.44
N LYS A 75 -19.43 15.92 -23.19
CA LYS A 75 -20.52 15.12 -22.66
C LYS A 75 -21.64 16.00 -22.16
N TYR A 76 -22.83 15.64 -22.51
CA TYR A 76 -24.04 16.33 -22.07
C TYR A 76 -24.70 15.56 -20.96
N ILE A 77 -25.15 16.31 -19.98
CA ILE A 77 -26.00 15.85 -18.89
C ILE A 77 -27.21 16.78 -18.87
N GLU A 78 -28.40 16.23 -19.08
CA GLU A 78 -29.62 16.98 -19.23
C GLU A 78 -30.53 16.81 -18.02
N ASP A 79 -31.36 17.83 -17.75
CA ASP A 79 -32.40 17.84 -16.72
C ASP A 79 -31.93 17.40 -15.33
N VAL A 80 -30.87 18.03 -14.84
CA VAL A 80 -30.30 17.76 -13.53
C VAL A 80 -30.50 18.90 -12.54
N THR A 81 -30.72 18.57 -11.29
CA THR A 81 -30.82 19.50 -10.18
C THR A 81 -29.68 19.26 -9.20
N ALA A 82 -28.94 20.30 -8.86
CA ALA A 82 -27.93 20.23 -7.82
C ALA A 82 -28.62 20.24 -6.46
N VAL A 83 -28.37 19.20 -5.67
CA VAL A 83 -28.89 19.04 -4.31
C VAL A 83 -27.74 18.68 -3.37
N ASP A 84 -27.95 18.94 -2.09
CA ASP A 84 -26.97 18.54 -1.09
C ASP A 84 -26.87 17.01 -1.04
N ALA A 85 -25.68 16.49 -1.18
CA ALA A 85 -25.44 15.06 -1.11
C ALA A 85 -25.62 14.54 0.32
N PRO A 86 -26.03 13.27 0.51
CA PRO A 86 -26.16 12.67 1.84
C PRO A 86 -24.82 12.48 2.55
N VAL A 87 -23.72 12.40 1.79
CA VAL A 87 -22.35 12.35 2.28
C VAL A 87 -21.66 13.66 1.93
N GLN A 88 -21.06 14.32 2.92
CA GLN A 88 -20.35 15.59 2.72
C GLN A 88 -18.95 15.37 2.19
N ASP A 89 -18.23 14.45 2.82
CA ASP A 89 -16.91 13.99 2.43
C ASP A 89 -16.65 12.59 2.99
N ALA A 90 -15.61 11.93 2.49
CA ALA A 90 -15.13 10.66 2.97
C ALA A 90 -13.61 10.61 2.90
N ALA A 91 -13.00 10.24 4.00
CA ALA A 91 -11.57 9.96 4.09
C ALA A 91 -11.33 8.49 4.42
N VAL A 92 -10.09 8.05 4.44
CA VAL A 92 -9.70 6.72 4.89
C VAL A 92 -8.71 6.86 6.04
N TYR A 93 -8.78 5.98 7.00
CA TYR A 93 -7.76 5.82 8.02
C TYR A 93 -7.40 4.34 8.20
N ALA A 94 -6.17 4.09 8.63
CA ALA A 94 -5.75 2.73 9.00
C ALA A 94 -6.06 2.47 10.48
N ARG A 95 -6.50 1.26 10.78
CA ARG A 95 -6.70 0.76 12.14
C ARG A 95 -5.79 -0.43 12.39
N ILE A 96 -4.84 -0.23 13.32
CA ILE A 96 -3.87 -1.26 13.66
C ILE A 96 -3.91 -1.48 15.17
N SER A 97 -4.27 -2.71 15.59
CA SER A 97 -4.31 -3.08 17.02
C SER A 97 -5.12 -2.10 17.88
N GLY A 98 -6.20 -1.52 17.32
CA GLY A 98 -7.06 -0.55 18.02
C GLY A 98 -6.59 0.90 17.94
N THR A 99 -5.42 1.18 17.38
CA THR A 99 -4.92 2.54 17.13
C THR A 99 -5.30 3.00 15.72
N GLU A 100 -5.73 4.25 15.60
CA GLU A 100 -6.11 4.87 14.34
C GLU A 100 -4.98 5.75 13.79
N TYR A 101 -4.74 5.62 12.49
CA TYR A 101 -3.74 6.39 11.73
C TYR A 101 -4.49 7.11 10.60
N LYS A 102 -4.72 8.41 10.76
CA LYS A 102 -5.44 9.22 9.77
C LYS A 102 -4.57 9.63 8.58
N GLU A 103 -3.28 9.72 8.79
CA GLU A 103 -2.29 9.94 7.75
C GLU A 103 -1.78 8.60 7.21
N SER A 104 -0.99 8.65 6.12
CA SER A 104 -0.32 7.47 5.57
C SER A 104 0.41 6.67 6.64
N VAL A 105 0.41 5.36 6.53
CA VAL A 105 1.01 4.46 7.50
C VAL A 105 2.16 3.66 6.91
N ASN A 106 3.22 3.50 7.71
CA ASN A 106 4.33 2.60 7.42
C ASN A 106 4.23 1.37 8.30
N VAL A 107 4.30 0.18 7.71
CA VAL A 107 4.29 -1.11 8.41
C VAL A 107 5.43 -1.98 7.89
N GLN A 108 6.04 -2.76 8.77
CA GLN A 108 7.00 -3.76 8.33
C GLN A 108 6.30 -5.04 7.87
N TYR A 109 6.85 -5.67 6.86
CA TYR A 109 6.40 -6.96 6.35
C TYR A 109 6.30 -7.98 7.51
N LYS A 110 5.16 -8.66 7.61
CA LYS A 110 4.88 -9.66 8.67
C LYS A 110 5.24 -9.24 10.11
N ALA A 111 5.38 -7.94 10.38
CA ALA A 111 5.74 -7.48 11.72
C ALA A 111 4.68 -7.81 12.79
N ARG A 112 3.49 -8.24 12.36
CA ARG A 112 2.35 -8.49 13.22
C ARG A 112 1.65 -9.78 12.82
N THR A 113 2.22 -10.90 13.20
CA THR A 113 1.58 -12.20 13.06
C THR A 113 0.26 -12.26 13.82
N GLY A 114 -0.79 -12.71 13.12
CA GLY A 114 -2.12 -12.88 13.68
C GLY A 114 -2.86 -11.58 14.00
N ARG A 115 -2.35 -10.41 13.59
CA ARG A 115 -3.03 -9.13 13.73
C ARG A 115 -3.22 -8.50 12.37
N GLU A 116 -4.40 -8.64 11.86
CA GLU A 116 -4.84 -7.93 10.67
C GLU A 116 -4.86 -6.43 10.97
N PHE A 117 -4.39 -5.65 10.02
CA PHE A 117 -4.72 -4.26 10.01
C PHE A 117 -5.77 -3.97 8.93
N SER A 118 -6.63 -3.02 9.19
CA SER A 118 -7.72 -2.67 8.30
C SER A 118 -7.71 -1.20 7.94
N LEU A 119 -8.15 -0.91 6.72
CA LEU A 119 -8.53 0.43 6.31
C LEU A 119 -10.02 0.60 6.55
N MET A 120 -10.40 1.75 7.06
CA MET A 120 -11.78 2.11 7.39
C MET A 120 -12.10 3.45 6.75
N PRO A 121 -13.29 3.62 6.14
CA PRO A 121 -13.73 4.92 5.70
C PRO A 121 -14.21 5.76 6.91
N ASP A 122 -13.78 7.01 6.95
CA ASP A 122 -14.30 8.06 7.85
C ASP A 122 -15.29 8.89 7.01
N ILE A 123 -16.58 8.65 7.20
CA ILE A 123 -17.62 9.18 6.36
C ILE A 123 -18.37 10.27 7.12
N HIS A 124 -18.38 11.48 6.60
CA HIS A 124 -19.15 12.57 7.16
C HIS A 124 -20.52 12.67 6.48
N PHE A 125 -21.54 12.22 7.19
CA PHE A 125 -22.93 12.34 6.74
C PHE A 125 -23.51 13.71 7.09
N ARG A 126 -24.49 14.16 6.30
CA ARG A 126 -25.34 15.27 6.71
C ARG A 126 -26.15 14.92 7.98
N SER A 127 -26.36 15.90 8.81
CA SER A 127 -27.03 15.71 10.10
C SER A 127 -28.49 15.24 10.01
N ASP A 128 -29.13 15.44 8.86
CA ASP A 128 -30.53 15.07 8.58
C ASP A 128 -30.64 13.69 7.89
N VAL A 129 -29.55 13.03 7.62
CA VAL A 129 -29.51 11.73 6.95
C VAL A 129 -29.33 10.61 7.96
N THR A 130 -30.19 9.60 7.87
CA THR A 130 -29.96 8.33 8.59
C THR A 130 -28.89 7.55 7.82
N PRO A 131 -27.71 7.33 8.40
CA PRO A 131 -26.61 6.72 7.67
C PRO A 131 -26.94 5.26 7.32
N SER A 132 -27.00 4.98 6.03
CA SER A 132 -27.04 3.63 5.46
C SER A 132 -26.17 3.69 4.22
N ALA A 133 -24.91 3.31 4.36
CA ALA A 133 -23.95 3.34 3.28
C ALA A 133 -23.39 1.94 3.04
N SER A 134 -23.09 1.64 1.79
CA SER A 134 -22.27 0.52 1.38
C SER A 134 -20.92 1.03 0.87
N CYS A 135 -19.94 0.15 0.87
CA CYS A 135 -18.56 0.44 0.48
C CYS A 135 -18.11 -0.54 -0.58
N GLN A 136 -17.28 -0.09 -1.52
CA GLN A 136 -16.47 -0.93 -2.39
C GLN A 136 -15.05 -0.35 -2.40
N TRP A 137 -14.06 -1.23 -2.21
CA TRP A 137 -12.66 -0.81 -2.16
C TRP A 137 -11.97 -0.93 -3.50
N TYR A 138 -11.06 0.00 -3.73
CA TYR A 138 -10.25 0.09 -4.94
C TYR A 138 -8.78 0.28 -4.59
N GLN A 139 -7.91 -0.32 -5.39
CA GLN A 139 -6.50 0.05 -5.44
C GLN A 139 -6.32 1.17 -6.45
N VAL A 140 -5.63 2.24 -6.04
CA VAL A 140 -5.29 3.38 -6.90
C VAL A 140 -3.92 3.11 -7.52
N ASN A 141 -3.86 3.07 -8.83
CA ASN A 141 -2.64 2.81 -9.59
C ASN A 141 -1.80 4.08 -9.72
N SER A 142 -0.53 3.94 -10.13
CA SER A 142 0.40 5.06 -10.30
C SER A 142 -0.02 6.07 -11.38
N ASP A 143 -0.87 5.66 -12.32
CA ASP A 143 -1.46 6.54 -13.34
C ASP A 143 -2.76 7.21 -12.89
N GLY A 144 -3.15 7.02 -11.62
CA GLY A 144 -4.40 7.53 -11.05
C GLY A 144 -5.64 6.71 -11.40
N SER A 145 -5.52 5.66 -12.19
CA SER A 145 -6.63 4.75 -12.45
C SER A 145 -6.96 3.92 -11.21
N MET A 146 -8.21 3.48 -11.08
CA MET A 146 -8.69 2.69 -9.96
C MET A 146 -9.02 1.28 -10.41
N THR A 147 -8.48 0.29 -9.70
CA THR A 147 -8.78 -1.13 -9.91
C THR A 147 -9.61 -1.63 -8.74
N GLU A 148 -10.79 -2.16 -9.03
CA GLU A 148 -11.65 -2.76 -8.03
C GLU A 148 -10.97 -3.94 -7.35
N ILE A 149 -11.07 -3.99 -6.02
CA ILE A 149 -10.58 -5.13 -5.24
C ILE A 149 -11.75 -6.11 -5.11
N GLU A 150 -11.59 -7.27 -5.70
CA GLU A 150 -12.60 -8.32 -5.71
C GLU A 150 -12.98 -8.70 -4.27
N ASP A 151 -14.29 -8.91 -4.03
CA ASP A 151 -14.87 -9.26 -2.73
C ASP A 151 -14.64 -8.25 -1.58
N ALA A 152 -14.14 -7.05 -1.87
CA ALA A 152 -13.88 -6.02 -0.87
C ALA A 152 -15.07 -5.02 -0.77
N SER A 153 -16.24 -5.50 -0.40
CA SER A 153 -17.49 -4.72 -0.27
C SER A 153 -17.87 -4.40 1.17
N ASP A 154 -17.07 -4.83 2.13
CA ASP A 154 -17.26 -4.50 3.54
C ASP A 154 -16.74 -3.08 3.85
N MET A 155 -17.27 -2.46 4.94
CA MET A 155 -16.75 -1.17 5.41
C MET A 155 -15.27 -1.22 5.75
N ALA A 156 -14.77 -2.35 6.24
CA ALA A 156 -13.36 -2.55 6.54
C ALA A 156 -12.66 -3.33 5.41
N LEU A 157 -11.61 -2.76 4.83
CA LEU A 157 -10.68 -3.51 4.00
C LEU A 157 -9.60 -4.12 4.89
N HIS A 158 -9.62 -5.44 5.03
CA HIS A 158 -8.62 -6.17 5.79
C HIS A 158 -7.38 -6.43 4.94
N LEU A 159 -6.25 -5.87 5.37
CA LEU A 159 -4.99 -6.02 4.65
C LEU A 159 -4.18 -7.19 5.23
N SER A 160 -3.79 -8.11 4.37
CA SER A 160 -2.96 -9.25 4.76
C SER A 160 -1.59 -8.78 5.29
N PRO A 161 -1.05 -9.36 6.37
CA PRO A 161 0.30 -9.09 6.83
C PRO A 161 1.38 -9.52 5.81
N THR A 162 1.01 -10.34 4.82
CA THR A 162 1.91 -10.86 3.78
C THR A 162 1.92 -10.02 2.51
N ILE A 163 1.36 -8.81 2.52
CA ILE A 163 1.52 -7.88 1.40
C ILE A 163 3.02 -7.61 1.21
N PRO A 164 3.57 -7.81 -0.01
CA PRO A 164 4.98 -7.58 -0.29
C PRO A 164 5.44 -6.15 0.03
N VAL A 165 6.74 -5.99 0.17
CA VAL A 165 7.34 -4.66 0.30
C VAL A 165 6.97 -3.78 -0.89
N GLY A 166 6.50 -2.57 -0.60
CA GLY A 166 6.04 -1.64 -1.62
C GLY A 166 5.16 -0.53 -1.06
N THR A 167 4.71 0.34 -1.95
CA THR A 167 3.77 1.41 -1.62
C THR A 167 2.46 1.14 -2.34
N TYR A 168 1.38 1.14 -1.58
CA TYR A 168 0.04 0.83 -2.04
C TYR A 168 -0.89 1.98 -1.69
N THR A 169 -1.74 2.35 -2.64
CA THR A 169 -2.73 3.41 -2.41
C THR A 169 -4.12 2.84 -2.61
N TYR A 170 -5.02 3.14 -1.68
CA TYR A 170 -6.39 2.64 -1.64
C TYR A 170 -7.38 3.78 -1.58
N ALA A 171 -8.57 3.57 -2.13
CA ALA A 171 -9.71 4.46 -2.00
C ALA A 171 -10.99 3.64 -1.83
N ALA A 172 -11.96 4.23 -1.14
CA ALA A 172 -13.27 3.64 -0.95
C ALA A 172 -14.32 4.37 -1.80
N GLU A 173 -15.11 3.61 -2.55
CA GLU A 173 -16.35 4.10 -3.14
C GLU A 173 -17.47 3.91 -2.13
N ILE A 174 -18.13 4.99 -1.75
CA ILE A 174 -19.20 5.02 -0.77
C ILE A 174 -20.52 5.27 -1.49
N THR A 175 -21.47 4.37 -1.33
CA THR A 175 -22.84 4.54 -1.85
C THR A 175 -23.81 4.76 -0.70
N CYS A 176 -24.53 5.87 -0.73
CA CYS A 176 -25.54 6.23 0.26
C CYS A 176 -26.79 6.80 -0.44
N GLY A 177 -27.93 6.15 -0.29
CA GLY A 177 -29.20 6.59 -0.93
C GLY A 177 -29.10 6.72 -2.45
N GLY A 178 -28.26 5.88 -3.08
CA GLY A 178 -27.96 5.93 -4.52
C GLY A 178 -26.94 7.01 -4.91
N TYR A 179 -26.54 7.89 -4.01
CA TYR A 179 -25.42 8.80 -4.20
C TYR A 179 -24.10 8.04 -4.06
N ILE A 180 -23.16 8.31 -4.94
CA ILE A 180 -21.83 7.69 -4.94
C ILE A 180 -20.78 8.79 -4.76
N CYS A 181 -19.89 8.61 -3.80
CA CYS A 181 -18.69 9.41 -3.64
C CYS A 181 -17.45 8.52 -3.43
N TYR A 182 -16.29 9.09 -3.62
CA TYR A 182 -15.02 8.44 -3.38
C TYR A 182 -14.30 9.11 -2.21
N SER A 183 -13.67 8.32 -1.39
CA SER A 183 -12.78 8.84 -0.36
C SER A 183 -11.52 9.44 -0.96
N ASP A 184 -10.83 10.26 -0.18
CA ASP A 184 -9.45 10.60 -0.47
C ASP A 184 -8.58 9.34 -0.50
N PRO A 185 -7.57 9.28 -1.40
CA PRO A 185 -6.66 8.17 -1.46
C PRO A 185 -5.81 8.04 -0.20
N TYR A 186 -5.66 6.81 0.31
CA TYR A 186 -4.87 6.50 1.49
C TYR A 186 -3.67 5.63 1.14
N THR A 187 -2.48 6.03 1.59
CA THR A 187 -1.23 5.34 1.27
C THR A 187 -0.76 4.45 2.42
N VAL A 188 -0.47 3.20 2.08
CA VAL A 188 0.18 2.22 2.95
C VAL A 188 1.55 1.89 2.38
N THR A 189 2.60 2.09 3.16
CA THR A 189 3.96 1.69 2.79
C THR A 189 4.35 0.46 3.61
N VAL A 190 4.65 -0.63 2.92
CA VAL A 190 5.21 -1.85 3.52
C VAL A 190 6.71 -1.81 3.36
N THR A 191 7.43 -1.77 4.47
CA THR A 191 8.90 -1.79 4.50
C THR A 191 9.42 -3.19 4.77
N PRO A 192 10.67 -3.51 4.39
CA PRO A 192 11.28 -4.79 4.72
C PRO A 192 11.25 -5.05 6.22
N ARG A 193 11.08 -6.30 6.61
CA ARG A 193 11.25 -6.70 8.00
C ARG A 193 12.71 -6.79 8.35
N GLU A 194 13.13 -6.04 9.35
CA GLU A 194 14.50 -6.06 9.81
C GLU A 194 14.82 -7.34 10.59
N LEU A 195 15.95 -7.93 10.26
CA LEU A 195 16.46 -9.17 10.84
C LEU A 195 17.80 -8.93 11.55
N GLU A 196 17.96 -9.67 12.63
CA GLU A 196 19.26 -10.00 13.19
C GLU A 196 19.58 -11.44 12.84
N LEU A 197 20.88 -11.74 12.80
CA LEU A 197 21.36 -13.06 12.44
C LEU A 197 22.28 -13.61 13.53
N THR A 198 22.10 -14.88 13.81
CA THR A 198 23.02 -15.69 14.61
C THR A 198 23.29 -17.00 13.88
N VAL A 199 24.20 -17.80 14.40
CA VAL A 199 24.47 -19.14 13.92
C VAL A 199 24.42 -20.13 15.09
N ASP A 200 24.08 -21.36 14.76
CA ASP A 200 24.18 -22.44 15.74
C ASP A 200 25.67 -22.81 15.95
N GLU A 201 26.16 -22.60 17.15
CA GLU A 201 27.55 -22.82 17.50
C GLU A 201 27.97 -24.29 17.30
N ASP A 202 27.06 -25.24 17.44
CA ASP A 202 27.30 -26.65 17.21
C ASP A 202 27.66 -27.00 15.76
N PHE A 203 27.26 -26.15 14.79
CA PHE A 203 27.51 -26.37 13.36
C PHE A 203 28.74 -25.66 12.81
N ILE A 204 29.45 -24.86 13.60
CA ILE A 204 30.62 -24.12 13.13
C ILE A 204 31.95 -24.81 13.51
N SER A 205 31.91 -25.96 14.14
CA SER A 205 33.11 -26.75 14.47
C SER A 205 33.49 -27.69 13.33
N LYS A 206 34.78 -27.84 13.08
CA LYS A 206 35.32 -28.87 12.17
C LYS A 206 36.54 -29.53 12.73
N VAL A 207 36.84 -30.71 12.24
CA VAL A 207 38.15 -31.34 12.47
C VAL A 207 39.23 -30.52 11.73
N TYR A 208 40.32 -30.22 12.41
CA TYR A 208 41.44 -29.46 11.83
C TYR A 208 41.97 -30.12 10.55
N ASP A 209 42.00 -29.36 9.48
CA ASP A 209 42.44 -29.78 8.15
C ASP A 209 43.51 -28.86 7.54
N GLY A 210 44.00 -27.87 8.31
CA GLY A 210 45.01 -26.91 7.85
C GLY A 210 44.43 -25.77 6.99
N THR A 211 43.11 -25.64 6.89
CA THR A 211 42.49 -24.56 6.15
C THR A 211 41.65 -23.64 7.07
N ALA A 212 41.43 -22.42 6.62
CA ALA A 212 40.50 -21.47 7.28
C ALA A 212 39.06 -21.63 6.80
N ASP A 213 38.78 -22.55 5.90
CA ASP A 213 37.45 -22.72 5.31
C ASP A 213 36.45 -23.22 6.36
N VAL A 214 35.30 -22.63 6.38
CA VAL A 214 34.18 -22.98 7.28
C VAL A 214 33.26 -23.97 6.55
N PRO A 215 32.84 -25.06 7.19
CA PRO A 215 31.84 -25.95 6.62
C PRO A 215 30.49 -25.23 6.53
N ASP A 216 29.47 -25.92 6.04
CA ASP A 216 28.11 -25.36 5.83
C ASP A 216 27.63 -24.54 7.02
N ILE A 217 27.53 -23.23 6.83
CA ILE A 217 26.94 -22.30 7.82
C ILE A 217 25.44 -22.36 7.71
N LYS A 218 24.79 -22.60 8.85
CA LYS A 218 23.33 -22.53 8.96
C LYS A 218 22.94 -21.25 9.71
N PRO A 219 22.55 -20.20 9.00
CA PRO A 219 22.11 -18.97 9.65
C PRO A 219 20.78 -19.16 10.38
N ILE A 220 20.69 -18.58 11.55
CA ILE A 220 19.44 -18.47 12.33
C ILE A 220 19.03 -17.01 12.32
N PHE A 221 17.88 -16.74 11.76
CA PHE A 221 17.32 -15.38 11.69
C PHE A 221 16.39 -15.13 12.86
N ILE A 222 16.50 -13.96 13.46
CA ILE A 222 15.61 -13.46 14.50
C ILE A 222 15.11 -12.07 14.09
N ALA A 223 13.93 -11.70 14.55
CA ALA A 223 13.43 -10.34 14.29
C ALA A 223 14.27 -9.32 15.04
N ALA A 224 14.66 -8.24 14.39
CA ALA A 224 15.34 -7.14 15.04
C ALA A 224 14.48 -6.56 16.16
N GLY A 225 15.08 -6.37 17.34
CA GLY A 225 14.35 -5.89 18.53
C GLY A 225 13.54 -6.97 19.27
N GLY A 226 13.70 -8.24 18.91
CA GLY A 226 13.02 -9.37 19.53
C GLY A 226 11.62 -9.62 18.97
N GLY A 227 11.17 -10.84 19.04
CA GLY A 227 9.86 -11.29 18.59
C GLY A 227 9.96 -12.48 17.64
N ASP A 228 8.85 -13.20 17.52
CA ASP A 228 8.78 -14.39 16.69
C ASP A 228 8.91 -14.05 15.21
N LEU A 229 9.65 -14.90 14.49
CA LEU A 229 9.62 -14.98 13.03
C LEU A 229 8.78 -16.22 12.66
N PRO A 230 7.49 -16.04 12.41
CA PRO A 230 6.56 -17.16 12.24
C PRO A 230 6.86 -18.03 11.01
N ASP A 231 7.64 -17.52 10.08
CA ASP A 231 7.94 -18.20 8.82
C ASP A 231 9.43 -18.04 8.47
N ALA A 232 10.28 -18.48 9.37
CA ALA A 232 11.75 -18.48 9.16
C ALA A 232 12.15 -19.21 7.87
N ASP A 233 11.34 -20.18 7.42
CA ASP A 233 11.56 -20.95 6.20
C ASP A 233 11.45 -20.12 4.91
N GLU A 234 10.80 -18.95 4.95
CA GLU A 234 10.71 -18.02 3.81
C GLU A 234 11.95 -17.13 3.67
N ILE A 235 12.79 -17.06 4.70
CA ILE A 235 13.98 -16.24 4.68
C ILE A 235 15.07 -17.02 3.96
N THR A 236 15.35 -16.61 2.74
CA THR A 236 16.39 -17.22 1.91
C THR A 236 17.61 -16.30 1.82
N CYS A 237 18.78 -16.89 1.89
CA CYS A 237 20.05 -16.19 1.79
C CYS A 237 21.10 -16.98 1.04
N LEU A 238 22.12 -16.28 0.57
CA LEU A 238 23.36 -16.83 0.08
C LEU A 238 24.45 -16.57 1.12
N ILE A 239 25.22 -17.59 1.43
CA ILE A 239 26.40 -17.48 2.27
C ILE A 239 27.64 -17.49 1.37
N GLY A 240 28.44 -16.44 1.48
CA GLY A 240 29.68 -16.29 0.73
C GLY A 240 30.82 -15.89 1.64
N ASP A 241 32.03 -15.99 1.12
CA ASP A 241 33.28 -15.55 1.75
C ASP A 241 33.34 -15.86 3.26
N SER A 242 33.35 -17.15 3.62
CA SER A 242 33.39 -17.59 5.01
C SER A 242 34.80 -18.08 5.41
N TRP A 243 35.22 -17.74 6.62
CA TRP A 243 36.51 -18.21 7.17
C TRP A 243 36.51 -18.23 8.69
N TYR A 244 37.42 -19.05 9.26
CA TYR A 244 37.77 -18.98 10.65
C TYR A 244 38.78 -17.85 10.91
N PHE A 245 38.63 -17.20 12.06
CA PHE A 245 39.57 -16.19 12.52
C PHE A 245 39.92 -16.37 14.00
N ASN A 246 41.04 -15.81 14.45
CA ASN A 246 41.37 -15.68 15.87
C ASN A 246 41.01 -14.28 16.36
N SER A 247 40.36 -14.20 17.48
CA SER A 247 40.13 -12.91 18.16
C SER A 247 41.49 -12.28 18.55
N PRO A 248 41.73 -10.95 18.30
CA PRO A 248 40.77 -9.93 17.89
C PRO A 248 40.82 -9.57 16.40
N ALA A 249 41.25 -10.43 15.49
CA ALA A 249 41.43 -10.11 14.07
C ALA A 249 40.41 -10.81 13.16
N PRO A 250 39.11 -10.45 13.25
CA PRO A 250 38.00 -11.13 12.52
C PRO A 250 38.10 -10.99 11.00
N GLU A 251 38.80 -9.99 10.50
CA GLU A 251 38.93 -9.73 9.06
C GLU A 251 40.03 -10.57 8.40
N THR A 252 40.79 -11.33 9.17
CA THR A 252 41.90 -12.10 8.65
C THR A 252 41.64 -13.60 8.82
N PRO A 253 41.54 -14.36 7.72
CA PRO A 253 41.48 -15.82 7.77
C PRO A 253 42.65 -16.42 8.53
N ASN A 254 42.40 -17.37 9.40
CA ASN A 254 43.44 -18.04 10.15
C ASN A 254 43.25 -19.57 10.14
N PRO A 255 44.15 -20.33 9.49
CA PRO A 255 44.09 -21.78 9.43
C PRO A 255 44.68 -22.48 10.67
N ASP A 256 45.37 -21.77 11.57
CA ASP A 256 46.05 -22.41 12.71
C ASP A 256 45.01 -23.05 13.66
N PHE A 257 45.43 -24.14 14.29
CA PHE A 257 44.60 -24.80 15.29
C PHE A 257 44.39 -23.91 16.52
N SER A 258 43.14 -23.78 16.93
CA SER A 258 42.77 -23.11 18.17
C SER A 258 41.39 -23.60 18.61
N ASP A 259 41.21 -23.81 19.90
CA ASP A 259 39.91 -24.17 20.50
C ASP A 259 38.97 -23.00 20.59
N GLU A 260 39.44 -21.77 20.34
CA GLU A 260 38.65 -20.52 20.47
C GLU A 260 38.67 -19.73 19.15
N LYS A 261 38.03 -20.25 18.12
CA LYS A 261 37.92 -19.56 16.84
C LYS A 261 36.55 -18.94 16.66
N GLY A 262 36.55 -17.72 16.14
CA GLY A 262 35.36 -17.10 15.57
C GLY A 262 35.19 -17.49 14.11
N VAL A 263 33.97 -17.26 13.61
CA VAL A 263 33.63 -17.44 12.21
C VAL A 263 33.20 -16.10 11.62
N SER A 264 33.76 -15.76 10.47
CA SER A 264 33.34 -14.66 9.63
C SER A 264 32.63 -15.18 8.39
N PHE A 265 31.52 -14.61 8.02
CA PHE A 265 30.83 -14.93 6.78
C PHE A 265 30.05 -13.75 6.24
N LEU A 266 29.87 -13.73 4.91
CA LEU A 266 29.00 -12.79 4.24
C LEU A 266 27.63 -13.44 4.06
N CYS A 267 26.56 -12.76 4.48
CA CYS A 267 25.18 -13.20 4.27
C CYS A 267 24.45 -12.20 3.36
N THR A 268 23.91 -12.69 2.25
CA THR A 268 23.12 -11.91 1.30
C THR A 268 21.70 -12.44 1.29
N LEU A 269 20.74 -11.62 1.74
CA LEU A 269 19.31 -11.95 1.69
C LEU A 269 18.82 -11.92 0.25
N THR A 270 18.07 -12.94 -0.15
CA THR A 270 17.52 -13.05 -1.50
C THR A 270 16.03 -12.73 -1.58
N ASN A 271 15.34 -12.71 -0.44
CA ASN A 271 13.94 -12.30 -0.37
C ASN A 271 13.84 -10.80 -0.05
N PRO A 272 13.32 -9.96 -0.97
CA PRO A 272 13.26 -8.51 -0.82
C PRO A 272 12.35 -8.03 0.32
N ASN A 273 11.53 -8.92 0.87
CA ASN A 273 10.66 -8.60 2.00
C ASN A 273 11.41 -8.53 3.35
N TYR A 274 12.70 -8.85 3.35
CA TYR A 274 13.56 -8.83 4.53
C TYR A 274 14.81 -7.99 4.28
N SER A 275 15.31 -7.38 5.35
CA SER A 275 16.57 -6.64 5.34
C SER A 275 17.30 -6.82 6.67
N PHE A 276 18.58 -6.50 6.69
CA PHE A 276 19.30 -6.21 7.93
C PHE A 276 19.03 -4.76 8.36
N ALA A 277 19.51 -4.40 9.55
CA ALA A 277 19.38 -3.04 10.08
C ALA A 277 19.86 -1.99 9.07
N GLY A 278 19.07 -0.92 8.91
CA GLY A 278 19.35 0.13 7.94
C GLY A 278 18.91 -0.18 6.51
N GLY A 279 18.15 -1.25 6.28
CA GLY A 279 17.65 -1.63 4.96
C GLY A 279 18.66 -2.35 4.07
N GLU A 280 19.78 -2.79 4.64
CA GLU A 280 20.81 -3.52 3.91
C GLU A 280 20.34 -4.94 3.59
N THR A 281 20.64 -5.43 2.40
CA THR A 281 20.36 -6.82 1.98
C THR A 281 21.57 -7.72 2.09
N GLU A 282 22.78 -7.16 2.32
CA GLU A 282 24.01 -7.87 2.47
C GLU A 282 24.75 -7.38 3.71
N LYS A 283 25.28 -8.31 4.49
CA LYS A 283 26.02 -7.97 5.69
C LYS A 283 27.04 -9.04 6.04
N ARG A 284 28.22 -8.59 6.49
CA ARG A 284 29.23 -9.47 7.07
C ARG A 284 28.96 -9.65 8.56
N PHE A 285 28.98 -10.91 8.98
CA PHE A 285 28.78 -11.29 10.38
C PHE A 285 30.07 -11.89 10.95
N PHE A 286 30.22 -11.64 12.23
CA PHE A 286 31.31 -12.20 13.02
C PHE A 286 30.70 -12.88 14.23
N CYS A 287 30.88 -14.20 14.33
CA CYS A 287 30.50 -14.98 15.49
C CYS A 287 31.79 -15.49 16.13
N GLY A 288 32.02 -15.14 17.38
CA GLY A 288 33.18 -15.62 18.14
C GLY A 288 32.73 -16.15 19.48
N GLN A 289 33.38 -17.18 20.01
CA GLN A 289 33.25 -17.46 21.43
C GLN A 289 33.87 -16.29 22.19
N ALA A 290 33.11 -15.71 23.10
CA ALA A 290 33.68 -14.74 24.01
C ALA A 290 34.76 -15.45 24.86
N PRO A 291 35.94 -14.86 25.03
CA PRO A 291 36.93 -15.43 25.97
C PRO A 291 36.27 -15.44 27.35
N TYR A 292 36.29 -16.59 28.00
CA TYR A 292 35.95 -16.71 29.41
C TYR A 292 36.99 -15.96 30.26
#